data_e105c7289406915a6c47c038efbbf927
#
_entry.id   e105c7289406915a6c47c038efbbf927
#
_cell.length_a   1.000
_cell.length_b   1.000
_cell.length_c   1.000
_cell.angle_alpha   90.00
_cell.angle_beta   90.00
_cell.angle_gamma   90.00
#
_symmetry.space_group_name_H-M   'P 1'
#
loop_
_entity.id
_entity.type
_entity.pdbx_description
1 polymer ?
#
loop_
_entity_poly.entity_id
_entity_poly.type
_entity_poly.pdbx_seq_one_letter_code
_entity_poly.pdbx_strand_id
1 'polypeptide(L)'
;VKVPQASVNTVSNKVGDSYAVTINNAGLAGGIKAMKVAVWSEPGGQDDLVWYTAAENGNGVWKTNISIPKHKTAGLYYAHVYATNSAGQSVFMCATSFEVSGITAKSVAVANKNDDAGQFDVTVNGITAESGVDSIKIAVWSKDDQSDLYWYTATKQSDSIYSTKVSLANHKYNYGKYFADAYGYAKNGVSQYLGSTSVEVKRPKVQITAKGNANDTWYAITASNVGIAGSVKAVRAAVWSQKGGQDDLV
;
A
#
# COMPACT_ATOMS: atom_id res chain seq x y z
N VAL A 1 4.15 -53.24 7.77
CA VAL A 1 3.92 -52.10 6.86
C VAL A 1 4.82 -50.99 7.35
N LYS A 2 5.82 -50.54 6.52
CA LYS A 2 6.64 -49.38 6.84
C LYS A 2 5.74 -48.13 6.87
N VAL A 3 5.73 -47.41 7.98
CA VAL A 3 5.10 -46.09 8.08
C VAL A 3 5.81 -45.14 7.05
N PRO A 4 5.08 -44.33 6.28
CA PRO A 4 5.69 -43.31 5.46
C PRO A 4 6.60 -42.42 6.32
N GLN A 5 7.85 -42.26 5.93
CA GLN A 5 8.80 -41.45 6.68
C GLN A 5 9.45 -40.45 5.72
N ALA A 6 9.50 -39.21 6.15
CA ALA A 6 10.31 -38.16 5.53
C ALA A 6 10.60 -37.09 6.55
N SER A 7 11.66 -36.32 6.33
CA SER A 7 11.91 -35.07 7.03
C SER A 7 11.96 -33.92 6.04
N VAL A 8 11.52 -32.75 6.43
CA VAL A 8 11.47 -31.56 5.59
C VAL A 8 12.23 -30.41 6.25
N ASN A 9 13.00 -29.70 5.45
CA ASN A 9 13.73 -28.50 5.84
C ASN A 9 13.47 -27.38 4.85
N THR A 10 13.36 -26.16 5.33
CA THR A 10 13.17 -24.94 4.54
C THR A 10 14.30 -23.96 4.81
N VAL A 11 14.86 -23.36 3.73
CA VAL A 11 15.91 -22.36 3.82
C VAL A 11 15.54 -21.17 2.96
N SER A 12 15.45 -19.99 3.58
CA SER A 12 15.23 -18.72 2.88
C SER A 12 16.42 -18.35 1.98
N ASN A 13 16.14 -17.74 0.84
CA ASN A 13 17.18 -17.03 0.10
C ASN A 13 17.52 -15.69 0.80
N LYS A 14 18.53 -14.96 0.29
CA LYS A 14 19.02 -13.71 0.89
C LYS A 14 17.94 -12.61 1.02
N VAL A 15 16.97 -12.57 0.10
CA VAL A 15 15.89 -11.56 0.08
C VAL A 15 14.64 -12.02 0.85
N GLY A 16 14.49 -13.35 1.06
CA GLY A 16 13.30 -13.92 1.69
C GLY A 16 12.08 -13.99 0.76
N ASP A 17 12.27 -13.87 -0.56
CA ASP A 17 11.20 -14.00 -1.56
C ASP A 17 10.99 -15.45 -2.02
N SER A 18 11.93 -16.33 -1.71
CA SER A 18 11.80 -17.76 -1.95
C SER A 18 12.43 -18.60 -0.84
N TYR A 19 11.86 -19.78 -0.60
CA TYR A 19 12.32 -20.76 0.36
C TYR A 19 12.60 -22.07 -0.35
N ALA A 20 13.86 -22.51 -0.32
CA ALA A 20 14.26 -23.83 -0.80
C ALA A 20 13.76 -24.89 0.17
N VAL A 21 12.95 -25.82 -0.32
CA VAL A 21 12.43 -26.97 0.44
C VAL A 21 13.23 -28.20 0.06
N THR A 22 13.81 -28.86 1.06
CA THR A 22 14.47 -30.15 0.89
C THR A 22 13.76 -31.19 1.74
N ILE A 23 13.31 -32.25 1.10
CA ILE A 23 12.64 -33.39 1.74
C ILE A 23 13.61 -34.56 1.67
N ASN A 24 13.98 -35.11 2.84
CA ASN A 24 14.98 -36.14 2.97
C ASN A 24 14.34 -37.46 3.45
N ASN A 25 15.03 -38.57 3.20
CA ASN A 25 14.64 -39.92 3.64
C ASN A 25 13.23 -40.30 3.24
N ALA A 26 12.76 -39.78 2.09
CA ALA A 26 11.41 -40.06 1.61
C ALA A 26 11.30 -41.54 1.17
N GLY A 27 10.39 -42.26 1.81
CA GLY A 27 10.10 -43.64 1.51
C GLY A 27 8.61 -43.93 1.63
N LEU A 28 8.04 -44.62 0.64
CA LEU A 28 6.64 -45.01 0.59
C LEU A 28 6.52 -46.40 0.01
N ALA A 29 5.62 -47.25 0.55
CA ALA A 29 5.31 -48.53 -0.01
C ALA A 29 4.75 -48.38 -1.44
N GLY A 30 5.33 -49.13 -2.40
CA GLY A 30 4.99 -49.01 -3.83
C GLY A 30 5.76 -47.89 -4.55
N GLY A 31 6.78 -47.31 -3.90
CA GLY A 31 7.60 -46.23 -4.47
C GLY A 31 6.88 -44.87 -4.47
N ILE A 32 7.62 -43.82 -4.81
CA ILE A 32 7.07 -42.46 -4.91
C ILE A 32 7.04 -42.08 -6.41
N LYS A 33 5.84 -41.87 -6.94
CA LYS A 33 5.59 -41.41 -8.30
C LYS A 33 5.61 -39.86 -8.41
N ALA A 34 5.13 -39.19 -7.38
CA ALA A 34 5.09 -37.72 -7.35
C ALA A 34 5.14 -37.25 -5.90
N MET A 35 5.71 -36.06 -5.71
CA MET A 35 5.73 -35.39 -4.40
C MET A 35 5.28 -33.94 -4.56
N LYS A 36 4.41 -33.50 -3.66
CA LYS A 36 3.86 -32.15 -3.62
C LYS A 36 3.96 -31.58 -2.22
N VAL A 37 4.12 -30.26 -2.15
CA VAL A 37 4.13 -29.49 -0.92
C VAL A 37 2.97 -28.51 -0.96
N ALA A 38 2.04 -28.64 -0.03
CA ALA A 38 0.96 -27.69 0.19
C ALA A 38 1.46 -26.60 1.15
N VAL A 39 1.40 -25.34 0.74
CA VAL A 39 1.91 -24.20 1.50
C VAL A 39 0.84 -23.15 1.62
N TRP A 40 0.67 -22.61 2.82
CA TRP A 40 -0.23 -21.48 3.11
C TRP A 40 0.30 -20.66 4.28
N SER A 41 -0.13 -19.39 4.38
CA SER A 41 0.16 -18.54 5.52
C SER A 41 -0.87 -18.72 6.64
N GLU A 42 -0.46 -18.58 7.90
CA GLU A 42 -1.41 -18.61 9.03
C GLU A 42 -2.46 -17.48 8.94
N PRO A 43 -2.10 -16.22 8.62
CA PRO A 43 -3.08 -15.12 8.50
C PRO A 43 -4.11 -15.32 7.37
N GLY A 44 -3.71 -15.96 6.26
CA GLY A 44 -4.60 -16.25 5.13
C GLY A 44 -5.38 -17.56 5.32
N GLY A 45 -5.03 -18.37 6.33
CA GLY A 45 -5.54 -19.73 6.43
C GLY A 45 -5.23 -20.51 5.15
N GLN A 46 -6.14 -21.36 4.70
CA GLN A 46 -5.97 -22.09 3.43
C GLN A 46 -6.48 -21.32 2.19
N ASP A 47 -6.88 -20.06 2.33
CA ASP A 47 -7.36 -19.24 1.21
C ASP A 47 -6.20 -18.87 0.25
N ASP A 48 -4.95 -18.80 0.78
CA ASP A 48 -3.74 -18.57 -0.01
C ASP A 48 -2.95 -19.86 -0.31
N LEU A 49 -3.58 -21.03 -0.17
CA LEU A 49 -2.93 -22.32 -0.38
C LEU A 49 -2.42 -22.51 -1.80
N VAL A 50 -1.12 -22.78 -1.92
CA VAL A 50 -0.45 -23.11 -3.17
C VAL A 50 0.21 -24.49 -3.09
N TRP A 51 0.02 -25.31 -4.12
CA TRP A 51 0.67 -26.60 -4.28
C TRP A 51 1.95 -26.47 -5.11
N TYR A 52 3.08 -26.87 -4.53
CA TYR A 52 4.39 -26.90 -5.20
C TYR A 52 4.76 -28.35 -5.52
N THR A 53 5.15 -28.61 -6.77
CA THR A 53 5.66 -29.93 -7.17
C THR A 53 7.14 -30.02 -6.84
N ALA A 54 7.54 -31.05 -6.08
CA ALA A 54 8.93 -31.33 -5.82
C ALA A 54 9.50 -32.29 -6.87
N ALA A 55 10.76 -32.06 -7.25
CA ALA A 55 11.52 -32.92 -8.16
C ALA A 55 12.43 -33.86 -7.35
N GLU A 56 12.57 -35.08 -7.80
CA GLU A 56 13.51 -36.04 -7.25
C GLU A 56 14.97 -35.60 -7.52
N ASN A 57 15.78 -35.62 -6.45
CA ASN A 57 17.20 -35.23 -6.50
C ASN A 57 18.14 -36.40 -6.13
N GLY A 58 17.65 -37.66 -6.27
CA GLY A 58 18.37 -38.88 -5.95
C GLY A 58 18.34 -39.27 -4.47
N ASN A 59 18.56 -40.56 -4.19
CA ASN A 59 18.71 -41.12 -2.84
C ASN A 59 17.55 -40.81 -1.87
N GLY A 60 16.30 -40.71 -2.35
CA GLY A 60 15.12 -40.36 -1.53
C GLY A 60 15.06 -38.89 -1.13
N VAL A 61 15.83 -38.04 -1.80
CA VAL A 61 15.79 -36.57 -1.61
C VAL A 61 14.92 -35.94 -2.69
N TRP A 62 14.01 -35.04 -2.28
CA TRP A 62 13.14 -34.28 -3.16
C TRP A 62 13.30 -32.80 -2.87
N LYS A 63 13.21 -31.94 -3.90
CA LYS A 63 13.39 -30.48 -3.78
C LYS A 63 12.33 -29.71 -4.52
N THR A 64 11.95 -28.56 -3.94
CA THR A 64 11.13 -27.54 -4.58
C THR A 64 11.48 -26.18 -4.01
N ASN A 65 10.97 -25.10 -4.63
CA ASN A 65 11.08 -23.74 -4.11
C ASN A 65 9.67 -23.16 -3.90
N ILE A 66 9.43 -22.61 -2.71
CA ILE A 66 8.24 -21.84 -2.39
C ILE A 66 8.49 -20.40 -2.81
N SER A 67 7.53 -19.76 -3.48
CA SER A 67 7.59 -18.36 -3.92
C SER A 67 6.68 -17.51 -3.04
N ILE A 68 7.24 -16.63 -2.22
CA ILE A 68 6.47 -15.72 -1.33
C ILE A 68 5.61 -14.71 -2.10
N PRO A 69 6.05 -14.16 -3.26
CA PRO A 69 5.19 -13.31 -4.10
C PRO A 69 3.86 -13.93 -4.53
N LYS A 70 3.71 -15.26 -4.49
CA LYS A 70 2.44 -15.94 -4.77
C LYS A 70 1.44 -15.85 -3.61
N HIS A 71 1.94 -15.72 -2.38
CA HIS A 71 1.13 -15.62 -1.16
C HIS A 71 0.93 -14.16 -0.72
N LYS A 72 1.96 -13.31 -0.87
CA LYS A 72 1.99 -11.87 -0.55
C LYS A 72 1.76 -11.50 0.91
N THR A 73 1.80 -12.46 1.80
CA THR A 73 1.48 -12.32 3.23
C THR A 73 2.74 -12.46 4.07
N ALA A 74 2.85 -11.73 5.17
CA ALA A 74 3.87 -11.92 6.21
C ALA A 74 3.35 -12.83 7.32
N GLY A 75 4.25 -13.42 8.09
CA GLY A 75 3.94 -14.21 9.27
C GLY A 75 4.31 -15.68 9.11
N LEU A 76 3.70 -16.51 9.94
CA LEU A 76 3.97 -17.93 9.98
C LEU A 76 3.36 -18.65 8.77
N TYR A 77 4.15 -19.52 8.15
CA TYR A 77 3.75 -20.39 7.06
C TYR A 77 3.83 -21.85 7.46
N TYR A 78 2.92 -22.64 6.92
CA TYR A 78 2.92 -24.10 7.05
C TYR A 78 3.22 -24.73 5.68
N ALA A 79 4.03 -25.79 5.69
CA ALA A 79 4.36 -26.59 4.50
C ALA A 79 4.12 -28.05 4.82
N HIS A 80 3.08 -28.64 4.22
CA HIS A 80 2.72 -30.05 4.35
C HIS A 80 3.15 -30.84 3.13
N VAL A 81 3.89 -31.92 3.33
CA VAL A 81 4.44 -32.77 2.27
C VAL A 81 3.54 -33.97 2.06
N TYR A 82 3.19 -34.21 0.80
CA TYR A 82 2.40 -35.36 0.36
C TYR A 82 3.13 -36.10 -0.76
N ALA A 83 3.18 -37.43 -0.65
CA ALA A 83 3.70 -38.30 -1.69
C ALA A 83 2.57 -39.12 -2.32
N THR A 84 2.64 -39.33 -3.65
CA THR A 84 1.73 -40.19 -4.39
C THR A 84 2.49 -41.43 -4.82
N ASN A 85 1.99 -42.63 -4.50
CA ASN A 85 2.60 -43.91 -4.90
C ASN A 85 2.21 -44.31 -6.35
N SER A 86 2.76 -45.45 -6.83
CA SER A 86 2.49 -45.97 -8.17
C SER A 86 1.03 -46.37 -8.39
N ALA A 87 0.28 -46.65 -7.32
CA ALA A 87 -1.16 -46.93 -7.35
C ALA A 87 -2.04 -45.68 -7.39
N GLY A 88 -1.44 -44.46 -7.33
CA GLY A 88 -2.15 -43.20 -7.35
C GLY A 88 -2.68 -42.76 -5.97
N GLN A 89 -2.33 -43.44 -4.88
CA GLN A 89 -2.72 -43.06 -3.54
C GLN A 89 -1.81 -41.93 -3.02
N SER A 90 -2.41 -40.85 -2.52
CA SER A 90 -1.71 -39.73 -1.90
C SER A 90 -1.66 -39.89 -0.39
N VAL A 91 -0.48 -39.74 0.21
CA VAL A 91 -0.21 -39.94 1.62
C VAL A 91 0.51 -38.72 2.18
N PHE A 92 0.05 -38.22 3.32
CA PHE A 92 0.78 -37.21 4.12
C PHE A 92 2.07 -37.81 4.66
N MET A 93 3.20 -37.11 4.48
CA MET A 93 4.53 -37.57 4.86
C MET A 93 5.06 -36.86 6.10
N CYS A 94 5.09 -35.55 6.08
CA CYS A 94 5.59 -34.70 7.16
C CYS A 94 5.17 -33.24 6.94
N ALA A 95 5.45 -32.41 7.92
CA ALA A 95 5.21 -30.96 7.86
C ALA A 95 6.36 -30.18 8.49
N THR A 96 6.45 -28.92 8.10
CA THR A 96 7.31 -27.91 8.76
C THR A 96 6.61 -26.55 8.72
N SER A 97 7.15 -25.59 9.46
CA SER A 97 6.75 -24.19 9.43
C SER A 97 7.96 -23.29 9.29
N PHE A 98 7.76 -22.06 8.81
CA PHE A 98 8.79 -21.04 8.69
C PHE A 98 8.15 -19.64 8.72
N GLU A 99 8.93 -18.64 9.15
CA GLU A 99 8.48 -17.25 9.22
C GLU A 99 8.85 -16.48 7.96
N VAL A 100 7.94 -15.61 7.52
CA VAL A 100 8.15 -14.65 6.44
C VAL A 100 8.06 -13.25 7.00
N SER A 101 9.17 -12.52 6.93
CA SER A 101 9.25 -11.14 7.41
C SER A 101 8.44 -10.19 6.53
N GLY A 102 7.72 -9.28 7.17
CA GLY A 102 6.92 -8.25 6.52
C GLY A 102 7.59 -6.87 6.46
N ILE A 103 6.76 -5.89 6.17
CA ILE A 103 7.09 -4.47 6.22
C ILE A 103 6.19 -3.77 7.24
N THR A 104 6.76 -2.94 8.12
CA THR A 104 6.02 -2.21 9.15
C THR A 104 6.42 -0.75 9.16
N ALA A 105 5.61 0.10 9.80
CA ALA A 105 5.91 1.49 10.08
C ALA A 105 5.51 1.87 11.51
N LYS A 106 6.15 2.90 12.07
CA LYS A 106 5.79 3.42 13.39
C LYS A 106 4.63 4.39 13.33
N SER A 107 4.54 5.21 12.28
CA SER A 107 3.45 6.18 12.11
C SER A 107 3.31 6.66 10.67
N VAL A 108 2.09 7.09 10.35
CA VAL A 108 1.75 7.88 9.16
C VAL A 108 1.31 9.25 9.64
N ALA A 109 1.90 10.33 9.13
CA ALA A 109 1.66 11.68 9.62
C ALA A 109 1.58 12.68 8.47
N VAL A 110 0.88 13.79 8.70
CA VAL A 110 0.87 14.96 7.82
C VAL A 110 1.97 15.93 8.24
N ALA A 111 2.67 16.48 7.24
CA ALA A 111 3.66 17.52 7.43
C ALA A 111 3.49 18.63 6.36
N ASN A 112 4.18 19.76 6.54
CA ASN A 112 4.30 20.85 5.58
C ASN A 112 2.97 21.29 4.94
N LYS A 113 1.90 21.30 5.75
CA LYS A 113 0.58 21.73 5.29
C LYS A 113 0.60 23.21 4.88
N ASN A 114 0.10 23.50 3.68
CA ASN A 114 -0.05 24.84 3.15
C ASN A 114 -1.43 24.97 2.49
N ASP A 115 -2.37 25.59 3.20
CA ASP A 115 -3.75 25.77 2.73
C ASP A 115 -3.83 26.68 1.50
N ASP A 116 -2.98 27.71 1.42
CA ASP A 116 -2.97 28.67 0.30
C ASP A 116 -2.44 28.04 -0.98
N ALA A 117 -1.47 27.15 -0.88
CA ALA A 117 -0.96 26.37 -2.02
C ALA A 117 -1.81 25.14 -2.33
N GLY A 118 -2.73 24.75 -1.43
CA GLY A 118 -3.50 23.51 -1.53
C GLY A 118 -2.61 22.29 -1.55
N GLN A 119 -1.66 22.21 -0.63
CA GLN A 119 -0.67 21.14 -0.57
C GLN A 119 -0.38 20.73 0.86
N PHE A 120 -0.02 19.47 1.04
CA PHE A 120 0.53 18.93 2.28
C PHE A 120 1.40 17.71 1.96
N ASP A 121 2.29 17.34 2.86
CA ASP A 121 3.07 16.13 2.73
C ASP A 121 2.45 15.03 3.62
N VAL A 122 2.45 13.80 3.12
CA VAL A 122 2.18 12.60 3.92
C VAL A 122 3.49 11.86 4.08
N THR A 123 3.87 11.63 5.34
CA THR A 123 5.14 11.01 5.72
C THR A 123 4.88 9.72 6.47
N VAL A 124 5.55 8.65 6.06
CA VAL A 124 5.55 7.33 6.72
C VAL A 124 6.89 7.19 7.44
N ASN A 125 6.85 7.06 8.76
CA ASN A 125 8.02 7.09 9.62
C ASN A 125 8.31 5.73 10.26
N GLY A 126 9.59 5.46 10.51
CA GLY A 126 10.05 4.29 11.23
C GLY A 126 9.77 2.99 10.47
N ILE A 127 9.95 3.01 9.16
CA ILE A 127 9.77 1.83 8.31
C ILE A 127 10.86 0.82 8.60
N THR A 128 10.44 -0.45 8.76
CA THR A 128 11.32 -1.62 8.83
C THR A 128 10.86 -2.69 7.86
N ALA A 129 11.79 -3.28 7.13
CA ALA A 129 11.59 -4.41 6.23
C ALA A 129 12.90 -5.17 6.08
N GLU A 130 13.00 -6.39 6.60
CA GLU A 130 14.24 -7.20 6.54
C GLU A 130 14.66 -7.49 5.10
N SER A 131 13.70 -7.79 4.24
CA SER A 131 13.96 -8.00 2.80
C SER A 131 14.29 -6.72 2.03
N GLY A 132 14.16 -5.56 2.69
CA GLY A 132 14.22 -4.24 2.07
C GLY A 132 12.87 -3.78 1.54
N VAL A 133 12.74 -2.45 1.38
CA VAL A 133 11.56 -1.80 0.83
C VAL A 133 11.64 -1.82 -0.70
N ASP A 134 10.58 -2.27 -1.35
CA ASP A 134 10.38 -2.11 -2.80
C ASP A 134 9.74 -0.74 -3.07
N SER A 135 8.57 -0.50 -2.51
CA SER A 135 7.85 0.77 -2.67
C SER A 135 6.93 1.08 -1.50
N ILE A 136 6.62 2.37 -1.32
CA ILE A 136 5.58 2.85 -0.41
C ILE A 136 4.55 3.60 -1.26
N LYS A 137 3.29 3.20 -1.16
CA LYS A 137 2.17 3.86 -1.85
C LYS A 137 1.19 4.43 -0.84
N ILE A 138 0.65 5.59 -1.17
CA ILE A 138 -0.29 6.32 -0.31
C ILE A 138 -1.55 6.61 -1.12
N ALA A 139 -2.67 6.04 -0.69
CA ALA A 139 -3.99 6.35 -1.21
C ALA A 139 -4.52 7.59 -0.48
N VAL A 140 -4.91 8.62 -1.22
CA VAL A 140 -5.45 9.88 -0.65
C VAL A 140 -6.79 10.19 -1.30
N TRP A 141 -7.77 10.63 -0.50
CA TRP A 141 -9.10 11.04 -0.97
C TRP A 141 -9.73 12.06 -0.02
N SER A 142 -10.72 12.80 -0.50
CA SER A 142 -11.50 13.76 0.28
C SER A 142 -13.00 13.47 0.29
N LYS A 143 -13.49 12.58 -0.58
CA LYS A 143 -14.90 12.22 -0.69
C LYS A 143 -15.19 10.91 0.05
N ASP A 144 -16.32 10.80 0.71
CA ASP A 144 -16.71 9.59 1.44
C ASP A 144 -16.85 8.37 0.52
N ASP A 145 -17.24 8.59 -0.74
CA ASP A 145 -17.34 7.56 -1.78
C ASP A 145 -16.01 7.28 -2.49
N GLN A 146 -14.92 7.91 -2.07
CA GLN A 146 -13.58 7.81 -2.67
C GLN A 146 -13.53 8.14 -4.18
N SER A 147 -14.51 8.87 -4.72
CA SER A 147 -14.57 9.22 -6.16
C SER A 147 -13.46 10.15 -6.63
N ASP A 148 -12.66 10.70 -5.71
CA ASP A 148 -11.46 11.50 -5.95
C ASP A 148 -10.19 10.82 -5.42
N LEU A 149 -10.22 9.50 -5.18
CA LEU A 149 -9.06 8.75 -4.72
C LEU A 149 -7.91 8.83 -5.74
N TYR A 150 -6.73 9.19 -5.23
CA TYR A 150 -5.51 9.24 -6.01
C TYR A 150 -4.36 8.53 -5.27
N TRP A 151 -3.60 7.72 -6.01
CA TRP A 151 -2.45 6.99 -5.48
C TRP A 151 -1.16 7.76 -5.70
N TYR A 152 -0.44 8.00 -4.63
CA TYR A 152 0.89 8.60 -4.62
C TYR A 152 1.95 7.55 -4.35
N THR A 153 3.09 7.64 -5.02
CA THR A 153 4.29 6.88 -4.66
C THR A 153 5.17 7.77 -3.80
N ALA A 154 5.44 7.33 -2.57
CA ALA A 154 6.30 8.06 -1.66
C ALA A 154 7.79 7.86 -2.01
N THR A 155 8.59 8.91 -1.90
CA THR A 155 10.03 8.91 -2.12
C THR A 155 10.77 8.74 -0.79
N LYS A 156 11.88 8.01 -0.82
CA LYS A 156 12.75 7.82 0.33
C LYS A 156 13.41 9.14 0.72
N GLN A 157 13.25 9.56 1.98
CA GLN A 157 13.87 10.75 2.56
C GLN A 157 15.10 10.37 3.40
N SER A 158 15.02 9.23 4.09
CA SER A 158 16.10 8.61 4.86
C SER A 158 15.88 7.10 4.91
N ASP A 159 16.72 6.37 5.65
CA ASP A 159 16.62 4.90 5.69
C ASP A 159 15.28 4.36 6.19
N SER A 160 14.59 5.11 7.04
CA SER A 160 13.30 4.67 7.60
C SER A 160 12.14 5.65 7.39
N ILE A 161 12.33 6.67 6.51
CA ILE A 161 11.32 7.72 6.27
C ILE A 161 11.04 7.83 4.78
N TYR A 162 9.77 7.78 4.41
CA TYR A 162 9.26 8.00 3.06
C TYR A 162 8.19 9.09 3.09
N SER A 163 8.18 9.96 2.08
CA SER A 163 7.22 11.07 2.02
C SER A 163 6.76 11.32 0.59
N THR A 164 5.55 11.84 0.46
CA THR A 164 5.03 12.35 -0.81
C THR A 164 4.31 13.66 -0.58
N LYS A 165 4.36 14.52 -1.60
CA LYS A 165 3.59 15.76 -1.64
C LYS A 165 2.23 15.50 -2.27
N VAL A 166 1.17 15.79 -1.53
CA VAL A 166 -0.22 15.76 -1.99
C VAL A 166 -0.60 17.14 -2.49
N SER A 167 -1.25 17.19 -3.65
CA SER A 167 -1.78 18.43 -4.23
C SER A 167 -3.28 18.29 -4.46
N LEU A 168 -4.04 19.29 -4.05
CA LEU A 168 -5.49 19.35 -4.27
C LEU A 168 -5.87 19.33 -5.76
N ALA A 169 -4.94 19.67 -6.65
CA ALA A 169 -5.15 19.56 -8.11
C ALA A 169 -5.52 18.13 -8.54
N ASN A 170 -4.95 17.12 -7.89
CA ASN A 170 -5.26 15.70 -8.15
C ASN A 170 -6.62 15.26 -7.58
N HIS A 171 -7.24 16.10 -6.74
CA HIS A 171 -8.51 15.86 -6.05
C HIS A 171 -9.57 16.90 -6.45
N LYS A 172 -9.52 17.40 -7.69
CA LYS A 172 -10.47 18.39 -8.24
C LYS A 172 -10.55 19.69 -7.42
N TYR A 173 -9.46 20.05 -6.74
CA TYR A 173 -9.36 21.22 -5.85
C TYR A 173 -10.40 21.21 -4.71
N ASN A 174 -10.81 20.05 -4.22
CA ASN A 174 -11.69 19.95 -3.07
C ASN A 174 -11.00 20.53 -1.83
N TYR A 175 -11.77 21.27 -1.02
CA TYR A 175 -11.38 21.67 0.32
C TYR A 175 -12.10 20.79 1.34
N GLY A 176 -11.61 20.74 2.57
CA GLY A 176 -12.18 19.94 3.64
C GLY A 176 -11.23 18.87 4.14
N LYS A 177 -11.79 17.81 4.69
CA LYS A 177 -11.03 16.72 5.29
C LYS A 177 -10.51 15.77 4.21
N TYR A 178 -9.21 15.51 4.30
CA TYR A 178 -8.50 14.50 3.51
C TYR A 178 -8.12 13.31 4.39
N PHE A 179 -8.23 12.13 3.83
CA PHE A 179 -7.77 10.87 4.41
C PHE A 179 -6.60 10.34 3.59
N ALA A 180 -5.66 9.70 4.27
CA ALA A 180 -4.51 9.07 3.63
C ALA A 180 -4.20 7.72 4.28
N ASP A 181 -4.21 6.66 3.49
CA ASP A 181 -3.84 5.30 3.88
C ASP A 181 -2.52 4.93 3.22
N ALA A 182 -1.56 4.46 4.02
CA ALA A 182 -0.25 4.05 3.55
C ALA A 182 -0.13 2.53 3.44
N TYR A 183 0.48 2.07 2.34
CA TYR A 183 0.75 0.66 2.05
C TYR A 183 2.23 0.48 1.71
N GLY A 184 2.85 -0.51 2.32
CA GLY A 184 4.23 -0.88 2.07
C GLY A 184 4.32 -2.15 1.23
N TYR A 185 5.28 -2.16 0.32
CA TYR A 185 5.63 -3.31 -0.50
C TYR A 185 7.09 -3.65 -0.22
N ALA A 186 7.33 -4.86 0.24
CA ALA A 186 8.66 -5.38 0.55
C ALA A 186 9.25 -6.14 -0.63
N LYS A 187 10.58 -6.22 -0.73
CA LYS A 187 11.27 -6.91 -1.84
C LYS A 187 11.00 -8.40 -1.91
N ASN A 188 10.57 -9.02 -0.80
CA ASN A 188 10.12 -10.43 -0.79
C ASN A 188 8.71 -10.63 -1.33
N GLY A 189 8.05 -9.59 -1.86
CA GLY A 189 6.71 -9.64 -2.43
C GLY A 189 5.58 -9.49 -1.42
N VAL A 190 5.88 -9.33 -0.14
CA VAL A 190 4.87 -9.05 0.90
C VAL A 190 4.37 -7.61 0.75
N SER A 191 3.06 -7.43 0.90
CA SER A 191 2.42 -6.12 0.98
C SER A 191 1.63 -5.98 2.28
N GLN A 192 1.74 -4.82 2.94
CA GLN A 192 1.05 -4.56 4.21
C GLN A 192 0.52 -3.13 4.29
N TYR A 193 -0.63 -3.00 4.94
CA TYR A 193 -1.14 -1.70 5.40
C TYR A 193 -0.26 -1.19 6.53
N LEU A 194 0.21 0.06 6.43
CA LEU A 194 1.17 0.67 7.36
C LEU A 194 0.52 1.65 8.33
N GLY A 195 -0.72 2.03 8.09
CA GLY A 195 -1.46 2.98 8.91
C GLY A 195 -2.10 4.09 8.10
N SER A 196 -2.83 4.97 8.79
CA SER A 196 -3.56 6.10 8.20
C SER A 196 -3.32 7.41 8.93
N THR A 197 -3.67 8.49 8.25
CA THR A 197 -3.75 9.83 8.82
C THR A 197 -4.85 10.64 8.14
N SER A 198 -5.18 11.80 8.71
CA SER A 198 -6.11 12.75 8.08
C SER A 198 -5.70 14.19 8.33
N VAL A 199 -6.16 15.08 7.45
CA VAL A 199 -5.89 16.51 7.55
C VAL A 199 -7.08 17.33 7.04
N GLU A 200 -7.36 18.44 7.69
CA GLU A 200 -8.32 19.44 7.20
C GLU A 200 -7.59 20.48 6.37
N VAL A 201 -7.97 20.67 5.11
CA VAL A 201 -7.47 21.74 4.23
C VAL A 201 -8.54 22.81 4.13
N LYS A 202 -8.20 23.99 4.64
CA LYS A 202 -9.15 25.10 4.73
C LYS A 202 -9.19 25.90 3.43
N ARG A 203 -10.41 26.33 3.06
CA ARG A 203 -10.58 27.28 1.97
C ARG A 203 -10.00 28.63 2.37
N PRO A 204 -9.21 29.30 1.51
CA PRO A 204 -8.77 30.67 1.76
C PRO A 204 -9.95 31.62 1.99
N LYS A 205 -9.78 32.54 2.92
CA LYS A 205 -10.76 33.60 3.14
C LYS A 205 -10.55 34.67 2.09
N VAL A 206 -11.50 34.82 1.18
CA VAL A 206 -11.48 35.88 0.16
C VAL A 206 -11.59 37.24 0.87
N GLN A 207 -10.73 38.17 0.47
CA GLN A 207 -10.77 39.56 0.89
C GLN A 207 -11.14 40.42 -0.32
N ILE A 208 -12.03 41.39 -0.10
CA ILE A 208 -12.44 42.35 -1.13
C ILE A 208 -12.13 43.73 -0.60
N THR A 209 -11.44 44.52 -1.40
CA THR A 209 -11.18 45.93 -1.14
C THR A 209 -11.65 46.76 -2.32
N ALA A 210 -12.17 47.94 -2.05
CA ALA A 210 -12.51 48.95 -3.06
C ALA A 210 -11.70 50.20 -2.78
N LYS A 211 -11.11 50.79 -3.84
CA LYS A 211 -10.36 52.02 -3.76
C LYS A 211 -10.83 52.94 -4.90
N GLY A 212 -11.42 54.08 -4.52
CA GLY A 212 -11.82 55.11 -5.46
C GLY A 212 -10.67 56.03 -5.92
N ASN A 213 -10.86 56.76 -6.99
CA ASN A 213 -10.02 57.86 -7.40
C ASN A 213 -10.39 59.11 -6.57
N ALA A 214 -9.59 60.21 -6.71
CA ALA A 214 -9.78 61.45 -5.96
C ALA A 214 -11.12 62.15 -6.21
N ASN A 215 -11.80 61.86 -7.29
CA ASN A 215 -13.06 62.48 -7.68
C ASN A 215 -14.26 61.51 -7.62
N ASP A 216 -14.08 60.32 -7.04
CA ASP A 216 -15.10 59.28 -6.91
C ASP A 216 -15.82 58.87 -8.22
N THR A 217 -15.12 59.01 -9.36
CA THR A 217 -15.69 58.66 -10.69
C THR A 217 -15.53 57.18 -11.03
N TRP A 218 -14.64 56.49 -10.37
CA TRP A 218 -14.47 55.04 -10.50
C TRP A 218 -13.87 54.41 -9.23
N TYR A 219 -14.09 53.14 -9.06
CA TYR A 219 -13.54 52.35 -7.98
C TYR A 219 -12.83 51.12 -8.54
N ALA A 220 -11.59 50.89 -8.07
CA ALA A 220 -10.89 49.64 -8.32
C ALA A 220 -11.33 48.61 -7.25
N ILE A 221 -11.92 47.51 -7.70
CA ILE A 221 -12.28 46.37 -6.84
C ILE A 221 -11.17 45.34 -6.92
N THR A 222 -10.57 45.03 -5.79
CA THR A 222 -9.53 44.00 -5.69
C THR A 222 -10.06 42.85 -4.84
N ALA A 223 -10.09 41.66 -5.41
CA ALA A 223 -10.31 40.42 -4.68
C ALA A 223 -8.98 39.67 -4.49
N SER A 224 -8.62 39.35 -3.25
CA SER A 224 -7.42 38.57 -2.92
C SER A 224 -7.80 37.29 -2.19
N ASN A 225 -6.88 36.33 -2.15
CA ASN A 225 -7.09 34.99 -1.58
C ASN A 225 -8.28 34.25 -2.21
N VAL A 226 -8.48 34.38 -3.52
CA VAL A 226 -9.64 33.84 -4.25
C VAL A 226 -9.59 32.34 -4.45
N GLY A 227 -8.48 31.69 -4.14
CA GLY A 227 -8.31 30.24 -4.24
C GLY A 227 -6.88 29.84 -4.64
N ILE A 228 -6.69 28.55 -4.83
CA ILE A 228 -5.43 27.95 -5.24
C ILE A 228 -5.18 28.25 -6.72
N ALA A 229 -3.93 28.54 -7.09
CA ALA A 229 -3.53 28.71 -8.47
C ALA A 229 -3.99 27.54 -9.36
N GLY A 230 -4.70 27.83 -10.44
CA GLY A 230 -5.29 26.83 -11.33
C GLY A 230 -6.70 26.34 -10.97
N SER A 231 -7.19 26.65 -9.75
CA SER A 231 -8.54 26.26 -9.30
C SER A 231 -9.63 27.26 -9.70
N VAL A 232 -9.27 28.49 -10.00
CA VAL A 232 -10.20 29.58 -10.28
C VAL A 232 -10.26 29.86 -11.79
N LYS A 233 -11.42 29.66 -12.39
CA LYS A 233 -11.65 29.99 -13.82
C LYS A 233 -11.97 31.46 -14.07
N ALA A 234 -12.68 32.08 -13.15
CA ALA A 234 -13.10 33.48 -13.26
C ALA A 234 -13.42 34.04 -11.86
N VAL A 235 -13.16 35.33 -11.71
CA VAL A 235 -13.63 36.13 -10.59
C VAL A 235 -14.54 37.21 -11.17
N ARG A 236 -15.72 37.40 -10.56
CA ARG A 236 -16.65 38.46 -10.94
C ARG A 236 -16.98 39.29 -9.72
N ALA A 237 -17.01 40.57 -9.86
CA ALA A 237 -17.50 41.51 -8.87
C ALA A 237 -18.87 42.02 -9.33
N ALA A 238 -19.88 41.91 -8.44
CA ALA A 238 -21.15 42.54 -8.62
C ALA A 238 -21.16 43.82 -7.77
N VAL A 239 -21.54 44.93 -8.35
CA VAL A 239 -21.52 46.24 -7.68
C VAL A 239 -22.89 46.86 -7.80
N TRP A 240 -23.41 47.39 -6.71
CA TRP A 240 -24.70 48.10 -6.66
C TRP A 240 -24.67 49.18 -5.57
N SER A 241 -25.56 50.19 -5.69
CA SER A 241 -25.72 51.24 -4.70
C SER A 241 -26.60 50.77 -3.56
N GLN A 242 -26.37 51.27 -2.32
CA GLN A 242 -27.26 51.01 -1.19
C GLN A 242 -28.69 51.54 -1.47
N LYS A 243 -28.82 52.66 -2.20
CA LYS A 243 -30.10 53.28 -2.50
C LYS A 243 -30.90 52.51 -3.55
N GLY A 244 -30.22 52.01 -4.60
CA GLY A 244 -30.83 51.25 -5.71
C GLY A 244 -31.04 49.76 -5.36
N GLY A 245 -30.38 49.26 -4.30
CA GLY A 245 -30.34 47.84 -4.04
C GLY A 245 -29.69 47.09 -5.19
N GLN A 246 -30.20 45.92 -5.53
CA GLN A 246 -29.69 45.15 -6.67
C GLN A 246 -30.33 45.55 -8.03
N ASP A 247 -31.18 46.57 -8.06
CA ASP A 247 -31.81 47.04 -9.29
C ASP A 247 -30.82 47.80 -10.22
N ASP A 248 -29.72 48.36 -9.65
CA ASP A 248 -28.64 48.99 -10.36
C ASP A 248 -27.35 48.16 -10.42
N LEU A 249 -27.47 46.84 -10.38
CA LEU A 249 -26.35 45.90 -10.38
C LEU A 249 -25.62 45.89 -11.71
N VAL A 250 -24.31 46.04 -11.66
CA VAL A 250 -23.36 46.02 -12.79
C VAL A 250 -22.34 44.88 -12.61
#